data_cd68a40d976b791c9af1238d2bf1a8d1
#
_entry.id   cd68a40d976b791c9af1238d2bf1a8d1
#
_cell.length_a   1.000
_cell.length_b   1.000
_cell.length_c   1.000
_cell.angle_alpha   90.00
_cell.angle_beta   90.00
_cell.angle_gamma   90.00
#
_symmetry.space_group_name_H-M   'P 1'
#
loop_
_entity.id
_entity.type
_entity.pdbx_description
1 polymer ?
#
loop_
_entity_poly.entity_id
_entity_poly.type
_entity_poly.pdbx_seq_one_letter_code
_entity_poly.pdbx_strand_id
1 'polypeptide(L)'
;LHRTLEQFLTDSYFGDLDFLFLDLPPGTGDIAISVGQLLPHAEILVVTTPQPSASDVAWRSGDVARQTGQTVLGVIENMSGVTLADGTRLDVFGSGGGQAVAERLKVPLLGSLPLSQSLREAGDRGVPLVISEPGNAVSNQLHDIASAIVQGGKSKVGVKLPVSLV
;
A
#
# COMPACT_ATOMS: atom_id res chain seq x y z
N LEU A 1 -19.12 -11.26 7.37
CA LEU A 1 -17.83 -10.73 6.90
C LEU A 1 -17.00 -10.13 8.05
N HIS A 2 -17.54 -9.16 8.82
CA HIS A 2 -16.86 -8.54 9.97
C HIS A 2 -16.38 -9.59 10.99
N ARG A 3 -17.27 -10.49 11.44
CA ARG A 3 -16.94 -11.59 12.36
C ARG A 3 -15.84 -12.53 11.81
N THR A 4 -15.85 -12.82 10.52
CA THR A 4 -14.85 -13.67 9.89
C THR A 4 -13.47 -12.99 9.88
N LEU A 5 -13.44 -11.69 9.64
CA LEU A 5 -12.21 -10.90 9.71
C LEU A 5 -11.67 -10.84 11.15
N GLU A 6 -12.56 -10.62 12.12
CA GLU A 6 -12.20 -10.66 13.54
C GLU A 6 -11.59 -12.01 13.92
N GLN A 7 -12.25 -13.13 13.58
CA GLN A 7 -11.72 -14.47 13.81
C GLN A 7 -10.36 -14.69 13.14
N PHE A 8 -10.18 -14.20 11.90
CA PHE A 8 -8.90 -14.31 11.21
C PHE A 8 -7.78 -13.58 11.95
N LEU A 9 -8.08 -12.41 12.50
CA LEU A 9 -7.10 -11.61 13.23
C LEU A 9 -6.81 -12.14 14.65
N THR A 10 -7.79 -12.80 15.30
CA THR A 10 -7.68 -13.28 16.68
C THR A 10 -7.25 -14.73 16.79
N ASP A 11 -7.72 -15.59 15.88
CA ASP A 11 -7.54 -17.05 15.97
C ASP A 11 -6.34 -17.54 15.16
N SER A 12 -5.70 -16.65 14.35
CA SER A 12 -4.50 -16.98 13.58
C SER A 12 -3.24 -16.55 14.31
N TYR A 13 -2.29 -17.47 14.47
CA TYR A 13 -0.97 -17.16 15.00
C TYR A 13 -0.04 -16.71 13.88
N PHE A 14 0.30 -15.44 13.83
CA PHE A 14 1.16 -14.86 12.80
C PHE A 14 2.67 -14.92 13.14
N GLY A 15 3.04 -15.44 14.31
CA GLY A 15 4.41 -15.45 14.79
C GLY A 15 4.83 -14.11 15.43
N ASP A 16 6.13 -13.96 15.63
CA ASP A 16 6.73 -12.72 16.12
C ASP A 16 7.03 -11.82 14.90
N LEU A 17 6.21 -10.81 14.69
CA LEU A 17 6.25 -9.94 13.51
C LEU A 17 6.56 -8.50 13.91
N ASP A 18 7.47 -7.86 13.17
CA ASP A 18 7.66 -6.41 13.22
C ASP A 18 6.57 -5.68 12.42
N PHE A 19 6.11 -6.27 11.31
CA PHE A 19 5.09 -5.72 10.41
C PHE A 19 4.09 -6.79 9.97
N LEU A 20 2.81 -6.42 9.94
CA LEU A 20 1.74 -7.19 9.33
C LEU A 20 1.08 -6.35 8.23
N PHE A 21 1.14 -6.82 6.99
CA PHE A 21 0.46 -6.20 5.86
C PHE A 21 -0.88 -6.87 5.60
N LEU A 22 -1.91 -6.06 5.49
CA LEU A 22 -3.25 -6.49 5.08
C LEU A 22 -3.51 -5.96 3.67
N ASP A 23 -3.59 -6.85 2.70
CA ASP A 23 -3.96 -6.50 1.32
C ASP A 23 -5.48 -6.46 1.20
N LEU A 24 -6.01 -5.24 1.06
CA LEU A 24 -7.45 -5.00 1.02
C LEU A 24 -7.97 -4.98 -0.42
N PRO A 25 -9.21 -5.43 -0.66
CA PRO A 25 -9.84 -5.27 -1.96
C PRO A 25 -10.00 -3.77 -2.30
N PRO A 26 -10.07 -3.43 -3.59
CA PRO A 26 -10.18 -2.04 -4.02
C PRO A 26 -11.49 -1.38 -3.55
N GLY A 27 -11.43 -0.08 -3.34
CA GLY A 27 -12.60 0.73 -3.02
C GLY A 27 -12.85 0.93 -1.52
N THR A 28 -14.03 1.45 -1.22
CA THR A 28 -14.47 1.89 0.11
C THR A 28 -15.50 0.94 0.73
N GLY A 29 -15.42 -0.35 0.38
CA GLY A 29 -16.40 -1.35 0.79
C GLY A 29 -16.33 -1.75 2.27
N ASP A 30 -17.26 -2.60 2.67
CA ASP A 30 -17.43 -3.07 4.06
C ASP A 30 -16.17 -3.65 4.69
N ILE A 31 -15.27 -4.23 3.88
CA ILE A 31 -14.00 -4.79 4.38
C ILE A 31 -13.09 -3.69 4.90
N ALA A 32 -12.91 -2.61 4.16
CA ALA A 32 -12.07 -1.48 4.57
C ALA A 32 -12.61 -0.83 5.85
N ILE A 33 -13.93 -0.66 5.95
CA ILE A 33 -14.59 -0.13 7.14
C ILE A 33 -14.41 -1.09 8.33
N SER A 34 -14.60 -2.40 8.12
CA SER A 34 -14.41 -3.41 9.16
C SER A 34 -12.98 -3.46 9.68
N VAL A 35 -11.98 -3.38 8.79
CA VAL A 35 -10.57 -3.30 9.19
C VAL A 35 -10.32 -2.04 10.00
N GLY A 36 -10.82 -0.89 9.58
CA GLY A 36 -10.69 0.37 10.32
C GLY A 36 -11.29 0.31 11.72
N GLN A 37 -12.42 -0.38 11.88
CA GLN A 37 -13.06 -0.57 13.19
C GLN A 37 -12.30 -1.55 14.09
N LEU A 38 -11.81 -2.65 13.54
CA LEU A 38 -11.05 -3.67 14.29
C LEU A 38 -9.62 -3.22 14.61
N LEU A 39 -9.01 -2.47 13.71
CA LEU A 39 -7.62 -2.02 13.81
C LEU A 39 -7.52 -0.49 13.66
N PRO A 40 -8.08 0.30 14.57
CA PRO A 40 -8.13 1.77 14.45
C PRO A 40 -6.74 2.42 14.48
N HIS A 41 -5.72 1.69 14.94
CA HIS A 41 -4.33 2.15 14.98
C HIS A 41 -3.50 1.64 13.80
N ALA A 42 -4.10 0.89 12.87
CA ALA A 42 -3.42 0.50 11.66
C ALA A 42 -3.11 1.72 10.79
N GLU A 43 -1.97 1.68 10.13
CA GLU A 43 -1.53 2.71 9.20
C GLU A 43 -1.87 2.28 7.78
N ILE A 44 -2.32 3.21 6.97
CA ILE A 44 -2.82 2.95 5.62
C ILE A 44 -1.80 3.43 4.59
N LEU A 45 -1.47 2.55 3.65
CA LEU A 45 -0.77 2.88 2.41
C LEU A 45 -1.80 2.92 1.29
N VAL A 46 -1.90 4.05 0.61
CA VAL A 46 -2.78 4.20 -0.55
C VAL A 46 -1.99 3.89 -1.80
N VAL A 47 -2.44 2.88 -2.55
CA VAL A 47 -1.81 2.50 -3.83
C VAL A 47 -2.73 2.88 -4.98
N THR A 48 -2.17 3.55 -5.99
CA THR A 48 -2.91 3.97 -7.18
C THR A 48 -2.08 3.78 -8.45
N THR A 49 -2.69 4.02 -9.60
CA THR A 49 -2.02 4.18 -10.90
C THR A 49 -2.16 5.63 -11.37
N PRO A 50 -1.43 6.08 -12.41
CA PRO A 50 -1.54 7.45 -12.91
C PRO A 50 -2.91 7.86 -13.44
N GLN A 51 -3.78 6.90 -13.78
CA GLN A 51 -5.09 7.16 -14.38
C GLN A 51 -6.01 7.95 -13.44
N PRO A 52 -6.70 9.00 -13.93
CA PRO A 52 -7.61 9.81 -13.10
C PRO A 52 -8.70 9.00 -12.39
N SER A 53 -9.30 8.01 -13.09
CA SER A 53 -10.33 7.16 -12.50
C SER A 53 -9.81 6.31 -11.33
N ALA A 54 -8.58 5.77 -11.43
CA ALA A 54 -7.94 5.02 -10.35
C ALA A 54 -7.57 5.96 -9.19
N SER A 55 -7.06 7.14 -9.48
CA SER A 55 -6.72 8.17 -8.50
C SER A 55 -7.94 8.62 -7.69
N ASP A 56 -9.11 8.76 -8.32
CA ASP A 56 -10.34 9.10 -7.61
C ASP A 56 -10.81 8.00 -6.66
N VAL A 57 -10.69 6.73 -7.05
CA VAL A 57 -11.00 5.60 -6.16
C VAL A 57 -10.02 5.55 -4.99
N ALA A 58 -8.73 5.68 -5.26
CA ALA A 58 -7.66 5.66 -4.26
C ALA A 58 -7.81 6.80 -3.24
N TRP A 59 -8.11 8.01 -3.70
CA TRP A 59 -8.39 9.13 -2.81
C TRP A 59 -9.55 8.84 -1.86
N ARG A 60 -10.67 8.31 -2.37
CA ARG A 60 -11.84 7.95 -1.54
C ARG A 60 -11.49 6.91 -0.49
N SER A 61 -10.66 5.92 -0.84
CA SER A 61 -10.20 4.90 0.11
C SER A 61 -9.39 5.52 1.26
N GLY A 62 -8.47 6.43 0.94
CA GLY A 62 -7.72 7.18 1.94
C GLY A 62 -8.59 8.09 2.81
N ASP A 63 -9.63 8.70 2.24
CA ASP A 63 -10.57 9.54 2.97
C ASP A 63 -11.42 8.70 3.96
N VAL A 64 -11.92 7.54 3.53
CA VAL A 64 -12.63 6.59 4.41
C VAL A 64 -11.74 6.12 5.55
N ALA A 65 -10.47 5.80 5.29
CA ALA A 65 -9.52 5.44 6.34
C ALA A 65 -9.41 6.53 7.42
N ARG A 66 -9.36 7.78 7.03
CA ARG A 66 -9.37 8.92 7.97
C ARG A 66 -10.67 9.04 8.76
N GLN A 67 -11.80 8.84 8.11
CA GLN A 67 -13.11 8.86 8.77
C GLN A 67 -13.25 7.75 9.81
N THR A 68 -12.57 6.62 9.62
CA THR A 68 -12.49 5.53 10.61
C THR A 68 -11.37 5.72 11.64
N GLY A 69 -10.69 6.87 11.65
CA GLY A 69 -9.66 7.21 12.64
C GLY A 69 -8.26 6.68 12.33
N GLN A 70 -8.06 6.06 11.17
CA GLN A 70 -6.76 5.52 10.77
C GLN A 70 -5.83 6.62 10.23
N THR A 71 -4.53 6.40 10.34
CA THR A 71 -3.50 7.28 9.79
C THR A 71 -3.14 6.83 8.37
N VAL A 72 -3.22 7.73 7.40
CA VAL A 72 -2.67 7.49 6.05
C VAL A 72 -1.19 7.89 6.07
N LEU A 73 -0.29 6.93 5.86
CA LEU A 73 1.17 7.15 5.84
C LEU A 73 1.62 7.85 4.58
N GLY A 74 1.05 7.49 3.45
CA GLY A 74 1.42 8.04 2.16
C GLY A 74 0.79 7.30 0.99
N VAL A 75 1.17 7.75 -0.20
CA VAL A 75 0.70 7.21 -1.48
C VAL A 75 1.85 6.54 -2.20
N ILE A 76 1.56 5.44 -2.88
CA ILE A 76 2.45 4.75 -3.82
C ILE A 76 1.78 4.78 -5.19
N GLU A 77 2.47 5.29 -6.21
CA GLU A 77 2.00 5.22 -7.59
C GLU A 77 2.62 3.99 -8.27
N ASN A 78 1.79 3.07 -8.74
CA ASN A 78 2.22 1.92 -9.52
C ASN A 78 1.95 2.15 -11.01
N MET A 79 2.68 1.47 -11.88
CA MET A 79 2.55 1.58 -13.35
C MET A 79 2.80 3.00 -13.87
N SER A 80 3.76 3.72 -13.30
CA SER A 80 4.09 5.12 -13.60
C SER A 80 4.85 5.32 -14.91
N GLY A 81 4.48 4.59 -15.95
CA GLY A 81 5.10 4.62 -17.26
C GLY A 81 6.19 3.56 -17.45
N VAL A 82 6.75 3.51 -18.64
CA VAL A 82 7.84 2.59 -19.02
C VAL A 82 8.92 3.38 -19.75
N THR A 83 10.19 3.05 -19.49
CA THR A 83 11.32 3.57 -20.26
C THR A 83 11.70 2.54 -21.30
N LEU A 84 11.68 2.90 -22.58
CA LEU A 84 12.08 2.08 -23.70
C LEU A 84 13.59 1.97 -23.82
N ALA A 85 14.09 1.04 -24.63
CA ALA A 85 15.52 0.79 -24.82
C ALA A 85 16.28 2.01 -25.39
N ASP A 86 15.61 2.88 -26.11
CA ASP A 86 16.16 4.14 -26.64
C ASP A 86 16.16 5.30 -25.63
N GLY A 87 15.72 5.05 -24.39
CA GLY A 87 15.59 6.05 -23.34
C GLY A 87 14.29 6.85 -23.38
N THR A 88 13.42 6.62 -24.35
CA THR A 88 12.12 7.31 -24.45
C THR A 88 11.22 6.84 -23.32
N ARG A 89 10.60 7.79 -22.58
CA ARG A 89 9.58 7.50 -21.59
C ARG A 89 8.20 7.46 -22.26
N LEU A 90 7.46 6.39 -21.99
CA LEU A 90 6.08 6.23 -22.44
C LEU A 90 5.14 6.13 -21.22
N ASP A 91 4.26 7.12 -21.07
CA ASP A 91 3.28 7.18 -19.99
C ASP A 91 1.98 6.49 -20.42
N VAL A 92 2.00 5.15 -20.44
CA VAL A 92 0.90 4.28 -20.92
C VAL A 92 -0.43 4.58 -20.24
N PHE A 93 -0.39 4.88 -18.96
CA PHE A 93 -1.57 5.17 -18.13
C PHE A 93 -1.68 6.65 -17.72
N GLY A 94 -0.99 7.55 -18.42
CA GLY A 94 -0.87 8.95 -18.04
C GLY A 94 0.20 9.17 -16.96
N SER A 95 0.16 10.32 -16.29
CA SER A 95 1.15 10.71 -15.29
C SER A 95 0.54 11.53 -14.17
N GLY A 96 1.17 11.51 -13.00
CA GLY A 96 0.86 12.41 -11.88
C GLY A 96 -0.36 12.05 -11.03
N GLY A 97 -1.02 10.91 -11.28
CA GLY A 97 -2.19 10.49 -10.50
C GLY A 97 -1.87 10.26 -9.03
N GLY A 98 -0.72 9.62 -8.73
CA GLY A 98 -0.28 9.39 -7.36
C GLY A 98 0.04 10.70 -6.63
N GLN A 99 0.68 11.64 -7.31
CA GLN A 99 0.97 12.96 -6.75
C GLN A 99 -0.31 13.73 -6.43
N ALA A 100 -1.31 13.71 -7.33
CA ALA A 100 -2.59 14.35 -7.10
C ALA A 100 -3.34 13.76 -5.90
N VAL A 101 -3.30 12.44 -5.71
CA VAL A 101 -3.88 11.77 -4.53
C VAL A 101 -3.13 12.17 -3.25
N ALA A 102 -1.80 12.19 -3.28
CA ALA A 102 -0.96 12.58 -2.15
C ALA A 102 -1.27 14.02 -1.68
N GLU A 103 -1.38 14.95 -2.62
CA GLU A 103 -1.74 16.35 -2.33
C GLU A 103 -3.14 16.47 -1.73
N ARG A 104 -4.15 15.80 -2.31
CA ARG A 104 -5.52 15.81 -1.78
C ARG A 104 -5.60 15.21 -0.38
N LEU A 105 -4.83 14.16 -0.12
CA LEU A 105 -4.74 13.53 1.21
C LEU A 105 -3.75 14.25 2.14
N LYS A 106 -2.99 15.24 1.67
CA LYS A 106 -1.95 15.95 2.45
C LYS A 106 -0.97 14.98 3.11
N VAL A 107 -0.49 14.03 2.33
CA VAL A 107 0.49 13.01 2.73
C VAL A 107 1.60 12.93 1.68
N PRO A 108 2.78 12.36 1.97
CA PRO A 108 3.83 12.20 0.98
C PRO A 108 3.45 11.20 -0.12
N LEU A 109 3.93 11.43 -1.34
CA LEU A 109 4.12 10.38 -2.33
C LEU A 109 5.40 9.62 -1.94
N LEU A 110 5.26 8.38 -1.49
CA LEU A 110 6.39 7.57 -0.99
C LEU A 110 7.26 7.04 -2.12
N GLY A 111 6.68 6.86 -3.29
CA GLY A 111 7.40 6.46 -4.49
C GLY A 111 6.49 6.16 -5.66
N SER A 112 7.13 6.05 -6.84
CA SER A 112 6.46 5.70 -8.09
C SER A 112 7.19 4.54 -8.73
N LEU A 113 6.48 3.42 -8.94
CA LEU A 113 7.02 2.22 -9.55
C LEU A 113 6.67 2.19 -11.03
N PRO A 114 7.63 1.99 -11.93
CA PRO A 114 7.37 1.93 -13.36
C PRO A 114 6.60 0.65 -13.73
N LEU A 115 6.01 0.66 -14.92
CA LEU A 115 5.52 -0.56 -15.54
C LEU A 115 6.73 -1.43 -15.89
N SER A 116 6.92 -2.53 -15.16
CA SER A 116 8.11 -3.39 -15.25
C SER A 116 7.72 -4.83 -15.57
N GLN A 117 8.30 -5.36 -16.65
CA GLN A 117 8.16 -6.75 -17.01
C GLN A 117 8.76 -7.67 -15.94
N SER A 118 9.94 -7.34 -15.43
CA SER A 118 10.61 -8.14 -14.39
C SER A 118 9.76 -8.22 -13.11
N LEU A 119 9.14 -7.10 -12.70
CA LEU A 119 8.26 -7.07 -11.53
C LEU A 119 7.03 -7.97 -11.74
N ARG A 120 6.39 -7.89 -12.91
CA ARG A 120 5.25 -8.76 -13.25
C ARG A 120 5.65 -10.24 -13.23
N GLU A 121 6.75 -10.59 -13.92
CA GLU A 121 7.21 -11.99 -14.00
C GLU A 121 7.63 -12.55 -12.64
N ALA A 122 8.23 -11.73 -11.78
CA ALA A 122 8.55 -12.08 -10.40
C ALA A 122 7.28 -12.40 -9.60
N GLY A 123 6.24 -11.56 -9.74
CA GLY A 123 4.92 -11.78 -9.14
C GLY A 123 4.27 -13.06 -9.62
N ASP A 124 4.25 -13.31 -10.93
CA ASP A 124 3.67 -14.53 -11.53
C ASP A 124 4.37 -15.81 -11.04
N ARG A 125 5.67 -15.75 -10.79
CA ARG A 125 6.46 -16.86 -10.25
C ARG A 125 6.37 -17.02 -8.74
N GLY A 126 5.78 -16.05 -8.02
CA GLY A 126 5.76 -16.03 -6.57
C GLY A 126 7.14 -15.80 -5.91
N VAL A 127 8.10 -15.25 -6.66
CA VAL A 127 9.44 -14.92 -6.16
C VAL A 127 9.60 -13.40 -6.20
N PRO A 128 9.62 -12.71 -5.05
CA PRO A 128 9.74 -11.25 -5.03
C PRO A 128 10.97 -10.74 -5.78
N LEU A 129 10.78 -9.68 -6.61
CA LEU A 129 11.86 -9.10 -7.42
C LEU A 129 13.04 -8.63 -6.58
N VAL A 130 12.77 -8.11 -5.40
CA VAL A 130 13.81 -7.66 -4.44
C VAL A 130 14.74 -8.78 -3.96
N ILE A 131 14.28 -10.04 -4.07
CA ILE A 131 15.07 -11.24 -3.72
C ILE A 131 15.77 -11.79 -4.97
N SER A 132 15.02 -11.92 -6.10
CA SER A 132 15.57 -12.50 -7.31
C SER A 132 16.54 -11.58 -8.04
N GLU A 133 16.32 -10.27 -7.98
CA GLU A 133 17.10 -9.24 -8.67
C GLU A 133 17.33 -8.02 -7.76
N PRO A 134 18.12 -8.15 -6.69
CA PRO A 134 18.31 -7.06 -5.71
C PRO A 134 18.96 -5.80 -6.29
N GLY A 135 19.72 -5.92 -7.38
CA GLY A 135 20.34 -4.79 -8.09
C GLY A 135 19.46 -4.12 -9.14
N ASN A 136 18.24 -4.60 -9.36
CA ASN A 136 17.30 -4.02 -10.31
C ASN A 136 16.83 -2.64 -9.83
N ALA A 137 16.66 -1.68 -10.75
CA ALA A 137 16.22 -0.33 -10.42
C ALA A 137 14.86 -0.32 -9.67
N VAL A 138 13.94 -1.21 -10.04
CA VAL A 138 12.64 -1.34 -9.36
C VAL A 138 12.80 -1.91 -7.96
N SER A 139 13.73 -2.84 -7.75
CA SER A 139 14.07 -3.36 -6.42
C SER A 139 14.60 -2.25 -5.50
N ASN A 140 15.45 -1.37 -6.02
CA ASN A 140 15.93 -0.21 -5.28
C ASN A 140 14.77 0.73 -4.90
N GLN A 141 13.87 1.04 -5.82
CA GLN A 141 12.69 1.86 -5.54
C GLN A 141 11.77 1.23 -4.47
N LEU A 142 11.58 -0.09 -4.50
CA LEU A 142 10.84 -0.81 -3.46
C LEU A 142 11.53 -0.72 -2.10
N HIS A 143 12.86 -0.81 -2.05
CA HIS A 143 13.65 -0.61 -0.83
C HIS A 143 13.51 0.81 -0.28
N ASP A 144 13.53 1.82 -1.14
CA ASP A 144 13.36 3.23 -0.73
C ASP A 144 11.97 3.45 -0.13
N ILE A 145 10.92 2.92 -0.77
CA ILE A 145 9.55 2.96 -0.25
C ILE A 145 9.47 2.25 1.11
N ALA A 146 10.01 1.03 1.22
CA ALA A 146 10.02 0.28 2.47
C ALA A 146 10.75 1.05 3.59
N SER A 147 11.89 1.65 3.28
CA SER A 147 12.66 2.48 4.21
C SER A 147 11.86 3.69 4.69
N ALA A 148 11.14 4.36 3.79
CA ALA A 148 10.28 5.48 4.13
C ALA A 148 9.13 5.06 5.06
N ILE A 149 8.53 3.88 4.83
CA ILE A 149 7.49 3.32 5.69
C ILE A 149 8.04 3.03 7.09
N VAL A 150 9.18 2.36 7.18
CA VAL A 150 9.82 2.03 8.48
C VAL A 150 10.18 3.28 9.27
N GLN A 151 10.70 4.32 8.61
CA GLN A 151 11.07 5.57 9.26
C GLN A 151 9.85 6.44 9.61
N GLY A 152 8.80 6.41 8.82
CA GLY A 152 7.56 7.18 9.04
C GLY A 152 6.60 6.52 10.02
N GLY A 153 6.66 5.21 10.17
CA GLY A 153 5.81 4.43 11.06
C GLY A 153 6.10 4.72 12.53
N LYS A 154 5.07 4.87 13.33
CA LYS A 154 5.20 4.95 14.78
C LYS A 154 5.27 3.54 15.34
N SER A 155 6.29 3.22 16.12
CA SER A 155 6.36 1.94 16.82
C SER A 155 5.09 1.72 17.66
N LYS A 156 4.44 0.61 17.43
CA LYS A 156 3.25 0.17 18.19
C LYS A 156 3.62 -0.92 19.22
N VAL A 157 4.91 -1.16 19.44
CA VAL A 157 5.39 -2.14 20.42
C VAL A 157 4.84 -1.80 21.80
N GLY A 158 4.16 -2.76 22.42
CA GLY A 158 3.54 -2.60 23.74
C GLY A 158 2.15 -1.94 23.74
N VAL A 159 1.62 -1.54 22.60
CA VAL A 159 0.23 -1.08 22.48
C VAL A 159 -0.68 -2.32 22.47
N LYS A 160 -1.55 -2.45 23.49
CA LYS A 160 -2.56 -3.51 23.50
C LYS A 160 -3.53 -3.26 22.35
N LEU A 161 -3.71 -4.26 21.48
CA LEU A 161 -4.78 -4.24 20.51
C LEU A 161 -6.13 -4.16 21.26
N PRO A 162 -7.10 -3.36 20.81
CA PRO A 162 -8.40 -3.22 21.47
C PRO A 162 -9.31 -4.45 21.22
N VAL A 163 -8.73 -5.61 21.01
CA VAL A 163 -9.44 -6.87 20.82
C VAL A 163 -9.67 -7.48 22.19
N SER A 164 -10.86 -7.34 22.74
CA SER A 164 -11.28 -8.08 23.93
C SER A 164 -11.81 -9.44 23.50
N LEU A 165 -11.25 -10.48 24.07
CA LEU A 165 -11.86 -11.82 24.05
C LEU A 165 -13.21 -11.71 24.78
N VAL A 166 -14.30 -11.95 24.05
CA VAL A 166 -15.65 -12.09 24.60
C VAL A 166 -15.89 -13.57 24.89
#